data_b347bf37ba6659bb6b3942258df6bf0b
#
_entry.id   b347bf37ba6659bb6b3942258df6bf0b
#
_cell.length_a   1.000
_cell.length_b   1.000
_cell.length_c   1.000
_cell.angle_alpha   90.00
_cell.angle_beta   90.00
_cell.angle_gamma   90.00
#
_symmetry.space_group_name_H-M   'P 1'
#
loop_
_entity.id
_entity.type
_entity.pdbx_description
1 polymer ?
#
loop_
_entity_poly.entity_id
_entity_poly.type
_entity_poly.pdbx_seq_one_letter_code
_entity_poly.pdbx_strand_id
1 'polypeptide(L)'
;PKDRRLALMPFIWNEVVEMGRIYGNRNLGNKVNLSNEMWFSYPGYNEILTGKADDQNIFSNDKIPNPNETILEQFAKTYDPLKVAAFGSWDVFDYIVNQERSGVYTNCGFESSTDLPLNKEEILLNQLQNQIPSPWGTVRLDGFTHQYAKVYLDKHQPDFIYISYGETDDFAHDGDYESYLKATKNTDNLIKDLWEYARQSDYYKDKTTFIITTDHGRGTNPIDSWKGHGVEIEGSDQTWIIMFGKGISNKGEISKTNQLFSNQIAPSIRELLDLPQKKEEGYGIPISLN
;
A
#
# COMPACT_ATOMS: atom_id res chain seq x y z
N PRO A 1 20.86 14.47 -6.59
CA PRO A 1 19.51 13.94 -6.52
C PRO A 1 19.39 12.54 -7.11
N LYS A 2 19.87 12.29 -8.36
CA LYS A 2 19.78 10.97 -9.01
C LYS A 2 20.49 9.88 -8.21
N ASP A 3 21.73 10.13 -7.78
CA ASP A 3 22.51 9.17 -6.99
C ASP A 3 21.84 8.82 -5.65
N ARG A 4 21.15 9.78 -5.01
CA ARG A 4 20.42 9.53 -3.76
C ARG A 4 19.24 8.60 -3.96
N ARG A 5 18.46 8.74 -5.04
CA ARG A 5 17.36 7.86 -5.40
C ARG A 5 17.84 6.43 -5.61
N LEU A 6 18.92 6.27 -6.39
CA LEU A 6 19.55 4.98 -6.67
C LEU A 6 20.12 4.31 -5.41
N ALA A 7 20.66 5.09 -4.48
CA ALA A 7 21.18 4.57 -3.23
C ALA A 7 20.06 4.14 -2.26
N LEU A 8 18.95 4.87 -2.27
CA LEU A 8 17.83 4.65 -1.35
C LEU A 8 16.89 3.53 -1.83
N MET A 9 16.48 3.56 -3.10
CA MET A 9 15.53 2.62 -3.69
C MET A 9 16.06 2.09 -5.02
N PRO A 10 17.11 1.23 -4.97
CA PRO A 10 17.80 0.77 -6.18
C PRO A 10 16.90 -0.08 -7.10
N PHE A 11 16.00 -0.89 -6.58
CA PHE A 11 15.08 -1.69 -7.40
C PHE A 11 14.11 -0.79 -8.18
N ILE A 12 13.48 0.16 -7.52
CA ILE A 12 12.55 1.09 -8.18
C ILE A 12 13.26 1.89 -9.27
N TRP A 13 14.45 2.45 -8.97
CA TRP A 13 15.11 3.39 -9.88
C TRP A 13 16.04 2.77 -10.92
N ASN A 14 16.39 1.48 -10.84
CA ASN A 14 17.15 0.78 -11.88
C ASN A 14 16.28 -0.19 -12.70
N GLU A 15 15.27 -0.81 -12.07
CA GLU A 15 14.51 -1.87 -12.72
C GLU A 15 13.06 -1.45 -13.01
N VAL A 16 12.30 -0.99 -12.00
CA VAL A 16 10.89 -0.65 -12.17
C VAL A 16 10.70 0.53 -13.12
N VAL A 17 11.57 1.54 -13.06
CA VAL A 17 11.52 2.69 -13.98
C VAL A 17 11.63 2.31 -15.45
N GLU A 18 12.26 1.17 -15.75
CA GLU A 18 12.44 0.67 -17.14
C GLU A 18 11.28 -0.25 -17.59
N MET A 19 10.45 -0.75 -16.65
CA MET A 19 9.37 -1.69 -16.97
C MET A 19 7.97 -1.21 -16.60
N GLY A 20 7.85 -0.02 -16.02
CA GLY A 20 6.58 0.50 -15.51
C GLY A 20 6.41 1.99 -15.71
N ARG A 21 5.64 2.58 -14.82
CA ARG A 21 5.32 4.02 -14.77
C ARG A 21 5.45 4.52 -13.35
N ILE A 22 6.05 5.69 -13.20
CA ILE A 22 6.22 6.37 -11.91
C ILE A 22 5.58 7.76 -12.00
N TYR A 23 4.58 8.01 -11.18
CA TYR A 23 3.87 9.27 -11.07
C TYR A 23 4.18 9.97 -9.75
N GLY A 24 4.16 11.30 -9.73
CA GLY A 24 4.30 12.13 -8.54
C GLY A 24 5.56 12.99 -8.49
N ASN A 25 6.42 12.96 -9.52
CA ASN A 25 7.56 13.85 -9.56
C ASN A 25 7.16 15.28 -9.92
N ARG A 26 6.97 16.10 -8.90
CA ARG A 26 6.59 17.51 -9.03
C ARG A 26 7.61 18.36 -9.82
N ASN A 27 8.89 18.00 -9.76
CA ASN A 27 9.94 18.69 -10.53
C ASN A 27 9.81 18.44 -12.05
N LEU A 28 9.12 17.38 -12.44
CA LEU A 28 8.79 17.08 -13.84
C LEU A 28 7.39 17.56 -14.23
N GLY A 29 6.70 18.29 -13.34
CA GLY A 29 5.35 18.77 -13.60
C GLY A 29 4.28 17.68 -13.50
N ASN A 30 4.58 16.59 -12.79
CA ASN A 30 3.64 15.53 -12.50
C ASN A 30 3.28 15.53 -11.01
N LYS A 31 2.00 15.58 -10.69
CA LYS A 31 1.51 15.67 -9.33
C LYS A 31 0.53 14.54 -9.04
N VAL A 32 0.69 13.89 -7.89
CA VAL A 32 -0.29 13.02 -7.27
C VAL A 32 -0.59 13.58 -5.88
N ASN A 33 -1.86 13.74 -5.54
CA ASN A 33 -2.29 14.23 -4.24
C ASN A 33 -3.37 13.35 -3.64
N LEU A 34 -3.60 13.50 -2.35
CA LEU A 34 -4.83 13.06 -1.72
C LEU A 34 -6.00 13.94 -2.18
N SER A 35 -7.19 13.38 -2.28
CA SER A 35 -8.43 14.12 -2.48
C SER A 35 -9.18 14.35 -1.16
N ASN A 36 -8.88 13.58 -0.10
CA ASN A 36 -9.35 13.85 1.25
C ASN A 36 -8.64 15.10 1.83
N GLU A 37 -9.27 15.77 2.78
CA GLU A 37 -8.76 16.98 3.42
C GLU A 37 -8.12 16.71 4.79
N MET A 38 -7.93 15.43 5.17
CA MET A 38 -7.39 15.02 6.47
C MET A 38 -5.88 14.79 6.45
N TRP A 39 -5.33 14.25 5.35
CA TRP A 39 -3.91 14.03 5.07
C TRP A 39 -3.20 13.19 6.13
N PHE A 40 -3.87 12.12 6.58
CA PHE A 40 -3.31 11.12 7.47
C PHE A 40 -3.86 9.72 7.14
N SER A 41 -3.44 8.70 7.90
CA SER A 41 -3.46 7.31 7.48
C SER A 41 -4.85 6.77 7.14
N TYR A 42 -5.81 6.71 8.07
CA TYR A 42 -7.08 6.06 7.78
C TYR A 42 -7.84 6.71 6.60
N PRO A 43 -8.00 8.05 6.53
CA PRO A 43 -8.60 8.70 5.34
C PRO A 43 -7.84 8.42 4.05
N GLY A 44 -6.50 8.38 4.09
CA GLY A 44 -5.67 8.04 2.94
C GLY A 44 -5.89 6.59 2.47
N TYR A 45 -5.89 5.62 3.36
CA TYR A 45 -6.19 4.23 3.04
C TYR A 45 -7.62 4.04 2.54
N ASN A 46 -8.60 4.71 3.16
CA ASN A 46 -9.97 4.71 2.65
C ASN A 46 -10.02 5.18 1.20
N GLU A 47 -9.41 6.31 0.89
CA GLU A 47 -9.38 6.88 -0.46
C GLU A 47 -8.76 5.92 -1.48
N ILE A 48 -7.60 5.32 -1.15
CA ILE A 48 -6.91 4.34 -2.00
C ILE A 48 -7.78 3.12 -2.28
N LEU A 49 -8.42 2.57 -1.23
CA LEU A 49 -9.12 1.29 -1.31
C LEU A 49 -10.57 1.40 -1.78
N THR A 50 -11.20 2.57 -1.66
CA THR A 50 -12.58 2.77 -2.10
C THR A 50 -12.68 3.52 -3.43
N GLY A 51 -11.74 4.43 -3.69
CA GLY A 51 -11.74 5.36 -4.82
C GLY A 51 -12.47 6.67 -4.51
N LYS A 52 -12.75 6.95 -3.23
CA LYS A 52 -13.47 8.15 -2.79
C LYS A 52 -12.96 8.61 -1.43
N ALA A 53 -12.76 9.93 -1.28
CA ALA A 53 -12.62 10.56 0.02
C ALA A 53 -13.95 10.57 0.78
N ASP A 54 -13.90 10.38 2.09
CA ASP A 54 -15.10 10.39 2.95
C ASP A 54 -14.78 11.01 4.32
N ASP A 55 -14.43 12.29 4.31
CA ASP A 55 -13.99 13.03 5.50
C ASP A 55 -15.10 13.24 6.53
N GLN A 56 -16.36 12.96 6.17
CA GLN A 56 -17.49 13.03 7.09
C GLN A 56 -17.56 11.81 8.02
N ASN A 57 -17.19 10.63 7.52
CA ASN A 57 -17.25 9.38 8.25
C ASN A 57 -15.88 8.87 8.68
N ILE A 58 -14.81 9.24 7.96
CA ILE A 58 -13.42 8.82 8.21
C ILE A 58 -12.58 10.07 8.53
N PHE A 59 -12.54 10.44 9.79
CA PHE A 59 -11.88 11.68 10.28
C PHE A 59 -10.92 11.43 11.46
N SER A 60 -10.61 10.19 11.75
CA SER A 60 -9.63 9.78 12.78
C SER A 60 -8.93 8.48 12.39
N ASN A 61 -7.91 8.12 13.15
CA ASN A 61 -7.22 6.83 13.08
C ASN A 61 -7.80 5.79 14.07
N ASP A 62 -9.00 6.03 14.58
CA ASP A 62 -9.64 5.13 15.53
C ASP A 62 -10.06 3.81 14.87
N LYS A 63 -10.14 2.76 15.68
CA LYS A 63 -10.59 1.43 15.27
C LYS A 63 -12.11 1.38 15.07
N ILE A 64 -12.60 2.10 14.06
CA ILE A 64 -14.00 2.16 13.66
C ILE A 64 -14.13 1.46 12.30
N PRO A 65 -15.02 0.47 12.16
CA PRO A 65 -15.18 -0.23 10.89
C PRO A 65 -15.54 0.71 9.74
N ASN A 66 -14.81 0.63 8.64
CA ASN A 66 -15.03 1.46 7.46
C ASN A 66 -16.44 1.26 6.91
N PRO A 67 -17.28 2.31 6.83
CA PRO A 67 -18.62 2.22 6.26
C PRO A 67 -18.59 1.98 4.74
N ASN A 68 -17.49 2.33 4.08
CA ASN A 68 -17.37 2.29 2.64
C ASN A 68 -16.92 0.91 2.14
N GLU A 69 -17.47 0.46 1.01
CA GLU A 69 -17.06 -0.77 0.35
C GLU A 69 -15.69 -0.59 -0.32
N THR A 70 -14.70 -1.35 0.13
CA THR A 70 -13.35 -1.35 -0.46
C THR A 70 -13.31 -2.16 -1.75
N ILE A 71 -12.27 -1.94 -2.56
CA ILE A 71 -12.01 -2.75 -3.77
C ILE A 71 -11.73 -4.21 -3.41
N LEU A 72 -11.16 -4.50 -2.23
CA LEU A 72 -10.97 -5.85 -1.71
C LEU A 72 -12.30 -6.54 -1.44
N GLU A 73 -13.23 -5.85 -0.77
CA GLU A 73 -14.59 -6.34 -0.52
C GLU A 73 -15.38 -6.54 -1.83
N GLN A 74 -15.26 -5.60 -2.77
CA GLN A 74 -15.90 -5.72 -4.07
C GLN A 74 -15.38 -6.94 -4.83
N PHE A 75 -14.06 -7.19 -4.80
CA PHE A 75 -13.44 -8.37 -5.39
C PHE A 75 -13.97 -9.66 -4.74
N ALA A 76 -13.97 -9.73 -3.41
CA ALA A 76 -14.46 -10.88 -2.66
C ALA A 76 -15.92 -11.24 -2.99
N LYS A 77 -16.78 -10.22 -3.15
CA LYS A 77 -18.19 -10.40 -3.52
C LYS A 77 -18.40 -10.83 -4.97
N THR A 78 -17.51 -10.40 -5.86
CA THR A 78 -17.67 -10.62 -7.31
C THR A 78 -17.09 -11.97 -7.75
N TYR A 79 -15.96 -12.36 -7.17
CA TYR A 79 -15.23 -13.57 -7.54
C TYR A 79 -15.23 -14.60 -6.42
N ASP A 80 -14.14 -14.70 -5.68
CA ASP A 80 -13.97 -15.66 -4.59
C ASP A 80 -13.30 -14.97 -3.40
N PRO A 81 -13.93 -14.94 -2.22
CA PRO A 81 -13.32 -14.34 -1.03
C PRO A 81 -12.03 -15.03 -0.60
N LEU A 82 -11.80 -16.29 -0.96
CA LEU A 82 -10.55 -17.00 -0.69
C LEU A 82 -9.40 -16.57 -1.59
N LYS A 83 -9.68 -15.78 -2.62
CA LYS A 83 -8.70 -15.27 -3.58
C LYS A 83 -8.30 -13.81 -3.32
N VAL A 84 -8.65 -13.27 -2.18
CA VAL A 84 -8.26 -11.92 -1.76
C VAL A 84 -7.83 -11.89 -0.30
N ALA A 85 -6.76 -11.15 -0.01
CA ALA A 85 -6.26 -10.99 1.35
C ALA A 85 -5.64 -9.62 1.58
N ALA A 86 -5.55 -9.19 2.85
CA ALA A 86 -4.86 -7.98 3.26
C ALA A 86 -3.91 -8.26 4.44
N PHE A 87 -2.71 -7.69 4.36
CA PHE A 87 -1.68 -7.76 5.38
C PHE A 87 -1.24 -6.35 5.75
N GLY A 88 -1.28 -6.02 7.03
CA GLY A 88 -0.91 -4.71 7.53
C GLY A 88 0.06 -4.76 8.70
N SER A 89 1.07 -3.90 8.72
CA SER A 89 1.89 -3.73 9.91
C SER A 89 1.11 -3.05 11.03
N TRP A 90 0.18 -2.17 10.68
CA TRP A 90 -0.67 -1.47 11.63
C TRP A 90 -1.96 -2.24 11.98
N ASP A 91 -2.33 -2.26 13.26
CA ASP A 91 -3.44 -3.04 13.80
C ASP A 91 -4.85 -2.43 13.54
N VAL A 92 -4.92 -1.32 12.80
CA VAL A 92 -6.19 -0.69 12.37
C VAL A 92 -6.67 -1.26 11.03
N PHE A 93 -5.84 -2.03 10.33
CA PHE A 93 -6.18 -2.51 8.98
C PHE A 93 -7.43 -3.38 8.93
N ASP A 94 -7.74 -4.15 9.95
CA ASP A 94 -8.98 -4.93 10.02
C ASP A 94 -10.22 -4.05 9.93
N TYR A 95 -10.16 -2.87 10.52
CA TYR A 95 -11.22 -1.87 10.50
C TYR A 95 -11.26 -1.13 9.16
N ILE A 96 -10.10 -0.81 8.57
CA ILE A 96 -10.00 -0.17 7.24
C ILE A 96 -10.62 -1.06 6.16
N VAL A 97 -10.32 -2.36 6.19
CA VAL A 97 -10.87 -3.37 5.26
C VAL A 97 -12.29 -3.77 5.66
N ASN A 98 -12.71 -3.48 6.90
CA ASN A 98 -13.94 -3.93 7.53
C ASN A 98 -14.08 -5.46 7.40
N GLN A 99 -13.13 -6.18 8.01
CA GLN A 99 -12.99 -7.63 7.90
C GLN A 99 -14.31 -8.36 8.20
N GLU A 100 -15.02 -7.93 9.25
CA GLU A 100 -16.29 -8.55 9.67
C GLU A 100 -17.35 -8.49 8.55
N ARG A 101 -17.47 -7.35 7.87
CA ARG A 101 -18.45 -7.19 6.77
C ARG A 101 -17.93 -7.78 5.46
N SER A 102 -16.66 -7.55 5.13
CA SER A 102 -16.09 -7.91 3.84
C SER A 102 -15.81 -9.40 3.69
N GLY A 103 -15.56 -10.11 4.80
CA GLY A 103 -15.10 -11.49 4.79
C GLY A 103 -13.70 -11.70 4.19
N VAL A 104 -12.98 -10.60 3.88
CA VAL A 104 -11.60 -10.66 3.37
C VAL A 104 -10.67 -11.15 4.48
N TYR A 105 -9.82 -12.13 4.17
CA TYR A 105 -8.78 -12.54 5.10
C TYR A 105 -7.83 -11.39 5.39
N THR A 106 -7.64 -11.08 6.66
CA THR A 106 -6.66 -10.10 7.13
C THR A 106 -5.67 -10.75 8.09
N ASN A 107 -4.46 -10.19 8.15
CA ASN A 107 -3.49 -10.46 9.21
C ASN A 107 -2.72 -9.16 9.48
N CYS A 108 -3.08 -8.47 10.54
CA CYS A 108 -2.70 -7.10 10.79
C CYS A 108 -2.14 -6.91 12.21
N GLY A 109 -1.30 -5.89 12.40
CA GLY A 109 -0.67 -5.63 13.69
C GLY A 109 0.06 -6.86 14.21
N PHE A 110 -0.17 -7.21 15.46
CA PHE A 110 0.48 -8.34 16.13
C PHE A 110 -0.31 -9.66 16.04
N GLU A 111 -1.23 -9.78 15.08
CA GLU A 111 -1.97 -11.02 14.88
C GLU A 111 -1.04 -12.15 14.44
N SER A 112 -1.25 -13.30 15.05
CA SER A 112 -0.64 -14.55 14.60
C SER A 112 -1.43 -15.10 13.40
N SER A 113 -0.77 -15.86 12.53
CA SER A 113 -1.51 -16.67 11.56
C SER A 113 -2.37 -17.69 12.29
N THR A 114 -3.65 -17.76 11.95
CA THR A 114 -4.66 -18.69 12.49
C THR A 114 -5.27 -19.57 11.42
N ASP A 115 -4.75 -19.48 10.21
CA ASP A 115 -5.26 -20.18 9.03
C ASP A 115 -4.86 -21.66 9.03
N LEU A 116 -5.69 -22.48 9.64
CA LEU A 116 -5.43 -23.91 9.87
C LEU A 116 -5.56 -24.76 8.60
N PRO A 117 -4.71 -25.81 8.45
CA PRO A 117 -3.60 -26.17 9.33
C PRO A 117 -2.40 -25.24 9.14
N LEU A 118 -1.77 -24.80 10.24
CA LEU A 118 -0.55 -24.00 10.17
C LEU A 118 0.60 -24.83 9.59
N ASN A 119 1.36 -24.23 8.68
CA ASN A 119 2.61 -24.80 8.21
C ASN A 119 3.77 -24.43 9.14
N LYS A 120 4.98 -24.91 8.84
CA LYS A 120 6.15 -24.69 9.71
C LYS A 120 6.59 -23.24 9.75
N GLU A 121 6.46 -22.54 8.63
CA GLU A 121 6.79 -21.13 8.47
C GLU A 121 5.85 -20.27 9.29
N GLU A 122 4.54 -20.53 9.25
CA GLU A 122 3.52 -19.81 10.05
C GLU A 122 3.77 -20.02 11.56
N ILE A 123 4.06 -21.26 11.99
CA ILE A 123 4.38 -21.57 13.38
C ILE A 123 5.63 -20.78 13.82
N LEU A 124 6.68 -20.77 13.00
CA LEU A 124 7.92 -20.05 13.30
C LEU A 124 7.67 -18.54 13.36
N LEU A 125 6.93 -17.97 12.41
CA LEU A 125 6.60 -16.53 12.42
C LEU A 125 5.80 -16.15 13.65
N ASN A 126 4.79 -16.92 14.04
CA ASN A 126 4.02 -16.73 15.26
C ASN A 126 4.92 -16.73 16.51
N GLN A 127 5.90 -17.62 16.58
CA GLN A 127 6.87 -17.67 17.69
C GLN A 127 7.80 -16.47 17.69
N LEU A 128 8.40 -16.14 16.54
CA LEU A 128 9.35 -15.03 16.43
C LEU A 128 8.70 -13.67 16.71
N GLN A 129 7.49 -13.45 16.24
CA GLN A 129 6.75 -12.20 16.50
C GLN A 129 6.56 -11.96 18.02
N ASN A 130 6.33 -13.04 18.79
CA ASN A 130 6.21 -12.95 20.25
C ASN A 130 7.56 -12.78 20.97
N GLN A 131 8.67 -13.09 20.32
CA GLN A 131 10.02 -13.05 20.90
C GLN A 131 10.79 -11.79 20.53
N ILE A 132 10.46 -11.18 19.40
CA ILE A 132 11.12 -9.98 18.88
C ILE A 132 10.22 -8.77 19.13
N PRO A 133 10.57 -7.90 20.10
CA PRO A 133 9.74 -6.74 20.42
C PRO A 133 9.76 -5.73 19.28
N SER A 134 8.59 -5.19 18.94
CA SER A 134 8.49 -3.98 18.15
C SER A 134 8.72 -2.76 19.04
N PRO A 135 9.31 -1.67 18.54
CA PRO A 135 9.38 -0.42 19.29
C PRO A 135 8.00 0.23 19.48
N TRP A 136 7.00 -0.17 18.70
CA TRP A 136 5.63 0.39 18.72
C TRP A 136 4.60 -0.59 19.25
N GLY A 137 3.56 -0.05 19.91
CA GLY A 137 2.51 -0.87 20.53
C GLY A 137 1.39 -1.30 19.58
N THR A 138 1.27 -0.67 18.41
CA THR A 138 0.19 -0.88 17.44
C THR A 138 0.68 -1.30 16.04
N VAL A 139 1.99 -1.19 15.79
CA VAL A 139 2.62 -1.48 14.51
C VAL A 139 3.71 -2.53 14.69
N ARG A 140 3.56 -3.66 14.02
CA ARG A 140 4.61 -4.70 13.96
C ARG A 140 5.68 -4.33 12.94
N LEU A 141 6.85 -4.95 13.06
CA LEU A 141 7.92 -4.79 12.06
C LEU A 141 7.48 -5.30 10.68
N ASP A 142 7.80 -4.56 9.63
CA ASP A 142 7.42 -4.83 8.25
C ASP A 142 7.88 -6.20 7.76
N GLY A 143 9.00 -6.69 8.28
CA GLY A 143 9.49 -8.03 7.99
C GLY A 143 8.50 -9.13 8.34
N PHE A 144 7.75 -9.02 9.45
CA PHE A 144 6.70 -9.97 9.79
C PHE A 144 5.51 -9.88 8.83
N THR A 145 5.03 -8.66 8.56
CA THR A 145 3.95 -8.42 7.58
C THR A 145 4.27 -9.04 6.24
N HIS A 146 5.49 -8.81 5.77
CA HIS A 146 5.99 -9.34 4.51
C HIS A 146 6.02 -10.87 4.48
N GLN A 147 6.57 -11.49 5.53
CA GLN A 147 6.70 -12.96 5.56
C GLN A 147 5.35 -13.65 5.72
N TYR A 148 4.43 -13.13 6.55
CA TYR A 148 3.07 -13.65 6.60
C TYR A 148 2.37 -13.55 5.24
N ALA A 149 2.51 -12.43 4.54
CA ALA A 149 1.96 -12.27 3.19
C ALA A 149 2.56 -13.28 2.20
N LYS A 150 3.88 -13.50 2.24
CA LYS A 150 4.54 -14.49 1.34
C LYS A 150 4.10 -15.91 1.61
N VAL A 151 4.00 -16.31 2.88
CA VAL A 151 3.52 -17.65 3.24
C VAL A 151 2.08 -17.86 2.77
N TYR A 152 1.24 -16.82 2.89
CA TYR A 152 -0.12 -16.85 2.38
C TYR A 152 -0.19 -16.93 0.85
N LEU A 153 0.66 -16.17 0.14
CA LEU A 153 0.79 -16.25 -1.32
C LEU A 153 1.13 -17.66 -1.80
N ASP A 154 2.03 -18.33 -1.10
CA ASP A 154 2.44 -19.72 -1.43
C ASP A 154 1.32 -20.73 -1.13
N LYS A 155 0.65 -20.59 0.01
CA LYS A 155 -0.36 -21.51 0.50
C LYS A 155 -1.70 -21.42 -0.24
N HIS A 156 -2.19 -20.20 -0.52
CA HIS A 156 -3.55 -19.92 -1.02
C HIS A 156 -3.63 -19.40 -2.44
N GLN A 157 -2.52 -18.88 -2.96
CA GLN A 157 -2.47 -18.30 -4.29
C GLN A 157 -3.61 -17.30 -4.55
N PRO A 158 -3.74 -16.23 -3.72
CA PRO A 158 -4.74 -15.21 -3.95
C PRO A 158 -4.51 -14.50 -5.29
N ASP A 159 -5.60 -14.08 -5.93
CA ASP A 159 -5.54 -13.28 -7.16
C ASP A 159 -5.40 -11.79 -6.87
N PHE A 160 -5.77 -11.36 -5.65
CA PHE A 160 -5.60 -10.00 -5.19
C PHE A 160 -5.07 -9.98 -3.75
N ILE A 161 -3.93 -9.32 -3.53
CA ILE A 161 -3.36 -9.11 -2.21
C ILE A 161 -3.02 -7.64 -1.98
N TYR A 162 -3.36 -7.14 -0.80
CA TYR A 162 -2.96 -5.82 -0.33
C TYR A 162 -1.97 -5.97 0.83
N ILE A 163 -0.85 -5.25 0.74
CA ILE A 163 0.19 -5.27 1.77
C ILE A 163 0.51 -3.84 2.17
N SER A 164 0.40 -3.52 3.45
CA SER A 164 0.73 -2.22 4.03
C SER A 164 1.88 -2.32 5.00
N TYR A 165 2.98 -1.65 4.68
CA TYR A 165 4.14 -1.50 5.53
C TYR A 165 4.02 -0.22 6.37
N GLY A 166 4.53 -0.22 7.61
CA GLY A 166 4.36 0.86 8.58
C GLY A 166 5.66 1.53 9.03
N GLU A 167 6.81 0.83 8.97
CA GLU A 167 8.06 1.30 9.61
C GLU A 167 8.50 2.70 9.14
N THR A 168 8.27 3.08 7.88
CA THR A 168 8.67 4.40 7.39
C THR A 168 7.90 5.52 8.07
N ASP A 169 6.63 5.32 8.37
CA ASP A 169 5.81 6.31 9.07
C ASP A 169 6.23 6.44 10.54
N ASP A 170 6.33 5.32 11.22
CA ASP A 170 6.63 5.29 12.65
C ASP A 170 8.04 5.81 12.98
N PHE A 171 9.08 5.41 12.23
CA PHE A 171 10.42 5.97 12.41
C PHE A 171 10.50 7.46 12.13
N ALA A 172 9.68 7.97 11.20
CA ALA A 172 9.60 9.40 10.99
C ALA A 172 8.94 10.12 12.17
N HIS A 173 7.86 9.58 12.75
CA HIS A 173 7.23 10.12 13.94
C HIS A 173 8.18 10.12 15.14
N ASP A 174 8.99 9.08 15.30
CA ASP A 174 10.03 9.00 16.32
C ASP A 174 11.18 10.01 16.09
N GLY A 175 11.27 10.59 14.90
CA GLY A 175 12.34 11.49 14.51
C GLY A 175 13.67 10.77 14.27
N ASP A 176 13.65 9.44 14.10
CA ASP A 176 14.82 8.63 13.76
C ASP A 176 15.04 8.61 12.25
N TYR A 177 15.73 9.63 11.75
CA TYR A 177 15.99 9.79 10.32
C TYR A 177 16.82 8.64 9.72
N GLU A 178 17.74 8.08 10.49
CA GLU A 178 18.58 6.97 10.02
C GLU A 178 17.74 5.72 9.81
N SER A 179 16.90 5.36 10.78
CA SER A 179 15.99 4.23 10.67
C SER A 179 14.92 4.44 9.61
N TYR A 180 14.39 5.66 9.46
CA TYR A 180 13.49 6.03 8.37
C TYR A 180 14.09 5.74 6.98
N LEU A 181 15.35 6.13 6.74
CA LEU A 181 16.04 5.83 5.49
C LEU A 181 16.32 4.32 5.30
N LYS A 182 16.68 3.63 6.40
CA LYS A 182 16.88 2.18 6.37
C LYS A 182 15.58 1.43 6.07
N ALA A 183 14.47 1.82 6.70
CA ALA A 183 13.14 1.26 6.44
C ALA A 183 12.72 1.50 4.98
N THR A 184 12.90 2.72 4.45
CA THR A 184 12.64 3.02 3.04
C THR A 184 13.43 2.10 2.10
N LYS A 185 14.71 1.90 2.38
CA LYS A 185 15.56 0.99 1.59
C LYS A 185 15.14 -0.46 1.74
N ASN A 186 14.72 -0.86 2.94
CA ASN A 186 14.21 -2.20 3.19
C ASN A 186 12.91 -2.42 2.42
N THR A 187 11.99 -1.46 2.40
CA THR A 187 10.75 -1.53 1.61
C THR A 187 11.03 -1.76 0.12
N ASP A 188 12.03 -1.09 -0.46
CA ASP A 188 12.48 -1.35 -1.84
C ASP A 188 12.91 -2.83 -2.03
N ASN A 189 13.63 -3.39 -1.06
CA ASN A 189 14.04 -4.81 -1.08
C ASN A 189 12.84 -5.76 -0.93
N LEU A 190 11.87 -5.44 -0.06
CA LEU A 190 10.66 -6.24 0.13
C LEU A 190 9.80 -6.25 -1.15
N ILE A 191 9.67 -5.11 -1.82
CA ILE A 191 8.99 -5.02 -3.12
C ILE A 191 9.73 -5.86 -4.18
N LYS A 192 11.05 -5.78 -4.22
CA LYS A 192 11.87 -6.61 -5.11
C LYS A 192 11.67 -8.09 -4.85
N ASP A 193 11.66 -8.51 -3.60
CA ASP A 193 11.46 -9.90 -3.21
C ASP A 193 10.08 -10.44 -3.67
N LEU A 194 9.00 -9.65 -3.52
CA LEU A 194 7.68 -10.00 -4.04
C LEU A 194 7.67 -10.09 -5.58
N TRP A 195 8.36 -9.18 -6.25
CA TRP A 195 8.49 -9.24 -7.70
C TRP A 195 9.24 -10.47 -8.18
N GLU A 196 10.35 -10.81 -7.54
CA GLU A 196 11.13 -12.01 -7.85
C GLU A 196 10.33 -13.28 -7.57
N TYR A 197 9.60 -13.33 -6.44
CA TYR A 197 8.67 -14.40 -6.12
C TYR A 197 7.60 -14.58 -7.20
N ALA A 198 6.93 -13.50 -7.60
CA ALA A 198 5.91 -13.55 -8.64
C ALA A 198 6.46 -14.06 -9.99
N ARG A 199 7.68 -13.66 -10.36
CA ARG A 199 8.32 -14.10 -11.60
C ARG A 199 8.75 -15.57 -11.59
N GLN A 200 8.99 -16.14 -10.43
CA GLN A 200 9.42 -17.55 -10.27
C GLN A 200 8.22 -18.49 -10.06
N SER A 201 7.07 -17.97 -9.65
CA SER A 201 5.88 -18.77 -9.42
C SER A 201 5.16 -19.10 -10.73
N ASP A 202 4.87 -20.38 -10.97
CA ASP A 202 4.06 -20.81 -12.12
C ASP A 202 2.66 -20.19 -12.12
N TYR A 203 2.13 -19.88 -10.94
CA TYR A 203 0.82 -19.25 -10.78
C TYR A 203 0.83 -17.77 -11.18
N TYR A 204 1.83 -17.01 -10.72
CA TYR A 204 1.88 -15.54 -10.84
C TYR A 204 2.68 -15.03 -12.04
N LYS A 205 3.59 -15.83 -12.58
CA LYS A 205 4.51 -15.44 -13.65
C LYS A 205 3.76 -14.86 -14.86
N ASP A 206 4.20 -13.70 -15.29
CA ASP A 206 3.66 -12.96 -16.44
C ASP A 206 2.16 -12.58 -16.33
N LYS A 207 1.58 -12.71 -15.14
CA LYS A 207 0.16 -12.43 -14.87
C LYS A 207 -0.03 -11.33 -13.81
N THR A 208 1.01 -10.93 -13.10
CA THR A 208 0.91 -10.06 -11.93
C THR A 208 1.13 -8.60 -12.29
N THR A 209 0.29 -7.74 -11.75
CA THR A 209 0.41 -6.27 -11.77
C THR A 209 0.72 -5.78 -10.36
N PHE A 210 1.69 -4.89 -10.26
CA PHE A 210 2.03 -4.20 -9.02
C PHE A 210 1.57 -2.75 -9.08
N ILE A 211 0.89 -2.30 -8.04
CA ILE A 211 0.54 -0.89 -7.81
C ILE A 211 1.09 -0.54 -6.42
N ILE A 212 1.96 0.46 -6.35
CA ILE A 212 2.61 0.87 -5.13
C ILE A 212 2.34 2.35 -4.92
N THR A 213 1.97 2.73 -3.71
CA THR A 213 1.70 4.11 -3.32
C THR A 213 2.00 4.31 -1.84
N THR A 214 1.78 5.52 -1.35
CA THR A 214 1.73 5.87 0.07
C THR A 214 0.35 6.42 0.39
N ASP A 215 -0.11 6.22 1.62
CA ASP A 215 -1.41 6.67 2.12
C ASP A 215 -1.49 8.18 2.30
N HIS A 216 -0.36 8.83 2.64
CA HIS A 216 -0.20 10.27 2.69
C HIS A 216 1.25 10.68 2.43
N GLY A 217 1.51 11.96 2.33
CA GLY A 217 2.83 12.56 2.27
C GLY A 217 3.35 12.97 3.64
N ARG A 218 4.45 13.71 3.65
CA ARG A 218 5.07 14.27 4.86
C ARG A 218 5.51 15.68 4.65
N GLY A 219 5.71 16.39 5.75
CA GLY A 219 6.15 17.78 5.74
C GLY A 219 7.48 17.98 5.01
N THR A 220 7.56 19.09 4.30
CA THR A 220 8.74 19.46 3.51
C THR A 220 9.38 20.76 4.00
N ASN A 221 8.62 21.62 4.65
CA ASN A 221 9.07 22.89 5.17
C ASN A 221 8.24 23.34 6.39
N PRO A 222 8.86 23.73 7.54
CA PRO A 222 10.30 23.72 7.80
C PRO A 222 10.90 22.30 7.78
N ILE A 223 12.24 22.20 7.76
CA ILE A 223 12.90 20.91 7.56
C ILE A 223 12.47 19.84 8.54
N ASP A 224 12.21 20.19 9.81
CA ASP A 224 11.78 19.25 10.84
C ASP A 224 10.33 18.75 10.67
N SER A 225 9.55 19.32 9.77
CA SER A 225 8.17 18.88 9.49
C SER A 225 8.09 17.50 8.83
N TRP A 226 9.22 16.96 8.35
CA TRP A 226 9.28 15.60 7.81
C TRP A 226 8.83 14.52 8.81
N LYS A 227 8.85 14.83 10.10
CA LYS A 227 8.42 13.92 11.19
C LYS A 227 6.90 13.75 11.26
N GLY A 228 6.15 14.64 10.63
CA GLY A 228 4.70 14.69 10.75
C GLY A 228 3.97 14.78 9.43
N HIS A 229 2.68 14.69 9.53
CA HIS A 229 1.70 14.84 8.46
C HIS A 229 0.39 15.41 9.02
N GLY A 230 -0.60 15.66 8.17
CA GLY A 230 -1.89 16.25 8.53
C GLY A 230 -2.08 17.63 7.92
N VAL A 231 -3.27 18.19 8.08
CA VAL A 231 -3.72 19.39 7.34
C VAL A 231 -2.89 20.65 7.60
N GLU A 232 -2.25 20.75 8.77
CA GLU A 232 -1.40 21.89 9.13
C GLU A 232 0.04 21.76 8.61
N ILE A 233 0.36 20.64 7.93
CA ILE A 233 1.72 20.34 7.50
C ILE A 233 1.79 20.29 5.97
N GLU A 234 2.45 21.31 5.39
CA GLU A 234 2.65 21.43 3.95
C GLU A 234 3.37 20.21 3.39
N GLY A 235 2.79 19.58 2.37
CA GLY A 235 3.33 18.39 1.72
C GLY A 235 2.67 17.08 2.14
N SER A 236 1.84 17.08 3.20
CA SER A 236 1.16 15.88 3.68
C SER A 236 0.11 15.33 2.69
N ASP A 237 -0.40 16.17 1.81
CA ASP A 237 -1.29 15.79 0.71
C ASP A 237 -0.56 15.20 -0.50
N GLN A 238 0.78 15.23 -0.52
CA GLN A 238 1.59 14.89 -1.70
C GLN A 238 1.98 13.42 -1.68
N THR A 239 1.45 12.66 -2.61
CA THR A 239 1.70 11.23 -2.78
C THR A 239 2.38 10.92 -4.11
N TRP A 240 2.52 9.66 -4.40
CA TRP A 240 3.06 9.13 -5.66
C TRP A 240 2.43 7.76 -5.97
N ILE A 241 2.47 7.36 -7.23
CA ILE A 241 1.96 6.06 -7.68
C ILE A 241 2.99 5.42 -8.59
N ILE A 242 3.29 4.15 -8.36
CA ILE A 242 4.14 3.32 -9.22
C ILE A 242 3.29 2.14 -9.71
N MET A 243 3.35 1.88 -11.01
CA MET A 243 2.63 0.76 -11.62
C MET A 243 3.56 0.01 -12.57
N PHE A 244 3.61 -1.33 -12.46
CA PHE A 244 4.39 -2.17 -13.36
C PHE A 244 3.84 -3.61 -13.41
N GLY A 245 4.27 -4.37 -14.40
CA GLY A 245 3.86 -5.74 -14.59
C GLY A 245 2.79 -5.90 -15.68
N LYS A 246 1.93 -6.90 -15.55
CA LYS A 246 0.94 -7.25 -16.58
C LYS A 246 -0.04 -6.11 -16.84
N GLY A 247 -0.25 -5.77 -18.10
CA GLY A 247 -1.20 -4.72 -18.50
C GLY A 247 -0.69 -3.28 -18.32
N ILE A 248 0.52 -3.07 -17.81
CA ILE A 248 1.11 -1.75 -17.65
C ILE A 248 2.14 -1.51 -18.76
N SER A 249 1.92 -0.49 -19.57
CA SER A 249 2.93 -0.08 -20.55
C SER A 249 4.06 0.67 -19.87
N ASN A 250 5.28 0.40 -20.32
CA ASN A 250 6.47 1.04 -19.80
C ASN A 250 6.59 2.48 -20.34
N LYS A 251 6.58 3.46 -19.48
CA LYS A 251 6.76 4.90 -19.81
C LYS A 251 7.76 5.59 -18.88
N GLY A 252 8.34 4.85 -17.94
CA GLY A 252 9.32 5.39 -17.00
C GLY A 252 8.73 6.43 -16.03
N GLU A 253 9.53 7.40 -15.66
CA GLU A 253 9.12 8.51 -14.82
C GLU A 253 8.28 9.51 -15.65
N ILE A 254 7.01 9.64 -15.29
CA ILE A 254 6.04 10.45 -16.06
C ILE A 254 6.28 11.95 -15.84
N SER A 255 6.22 12.71 -16.92
CA SER A 255 6.31 14.17 -16.91
C SER A 255 5.07 14.80 -17.53
N LYS A 256 4.74 16.01 -17.08
CA LYS A 256 3.71 16.89 -17.66
C LYS A 256 2.38 16.18 -17.96
N THR A 257 1.73 15.68 -16.93
CA THR A 257 0.36 15.13 -17.05
C THR A 257 -0.61 15.97 -16.22
N ASN A 258 -1.90 15.70 -16.39
CA ASN A 258 -2.93 16.26 -15.51
C ASN A 258 -2.67 15.83 -14.06
N GLN A 259 -3.17 16.63 -13.13
CA GLN A 259 -3.19 16.29 -11.70
C GLN A 259 -3.86 14.92 -11.50
N LEU A 260 -3.17 14.02 -10.79
CA LEU A 260 -3.71 12.75 -10.33
C LEU A 260 -4.01 12.80 -8.85
N PHE A 261 -4.90 11.90 -8.41
CA PHE A 261 -5.29 11.75 -7.01
C PHE A 261 -5.28 10.28 -6.60
N SER A 262 -5.07 10.02 -5.30
CA SER A 262 -5.05 8.66 -4.76
C SER A 262 -6.39 7.93 -4.92
N ASN A 263 -7.52 8.65 -4.98
CA ASN A 263 -8.85 8.09 -5.27
C ASN A 263 -8.98 7.47 -6.67
N GLN A 264 -7.99 7.64 -7.54
CA GLN A 264 -7.96 7.02 -8.88
C GLN A 264 -7.38 5.59 -8.85
N ILE A 265 -6.81 5.16 -7.72
CA ILE A 265 -6.18 3.83 -7.60
C ILE A 265 -7.23 2.72 -7.65
N ALA A 266 -8.27 2.75 -6.78
CA ALA A 266 -9.31 1.73 -6.81
C ALA A 266 -10.04 1.64 -8.17
N PRO A 267 -10.43 2.74 -8.83
CA PRO A 267 -10.96 2.68 -10.20
C PRO A 267 -10.01 2.03 -11.21
N SER A 268 -8.70 2.29 -11.11
CA SER A 268 -7.71 1.66 -11.98
C SER A 268 -7.60 0.15 -11.72
N ILE A 269 -7.69 -0.28 -10.47
CA ILE A 269 -7.74 -1.70 -10.10
C ILE A 269 -9.03 -2.34 -10.63
N ARG A 270 -10.18 -1.67 -10.54
CA ARG A 270 -11.45 -2.16 -11.13
C ARG A 270 -11.31 -2.41 -12.63
N GLU A 271 -10.65 -1.50 -13.35
CA GLU A 271 -10.40 -1.67 -14.78
C GLU A 271 -9.49 -2.87 -15.07
N LEU A 272 -8.41 -3.06 -14.30
CA LEU A 272 -7.49 -4.18 -14.45
C LEU A 272 -8.12 -5.56 -14.14
N LEU A 273 -9.12 -5.57 -13.26
CA LEU A 273 -9.78 -6.78 -12.78
C LEU A 273 -11.18 -7.01 -13.40
N ASP A 274 -11.55 -6.23 -14.42
CA ASP A 274 -12.88 -6.26 -15.04
C ASP A 274 -14.05 -6.12 -14.04
N LEU A 275 -13.83 -5.35 -12.97
CA LEU A 275 -14.85 -5.09 -11.96
C LEU A 275 -15.72 -3.87 -12.35
N PRO A 276 -17.00 -3.83 -11.93
CA PRO A 276 -17.85 -2.68 -12.17
C PRO A 276 -17.30 -1.39 -11.55
N GLN A 277 -17.27 -0.33 -12.35
CA GLN A 277 -16.91 1.00 -11.88
C GLN A 277 -18.02 1.62 -11.01
N LYS A 278 -17.63 2.35 -9.98
CA LYS A 278 -18.52 3.23 -9.22
C LYS A 278 -18.68 4.54 -10.02
N LYS A 279 -19.93 5.00 -10.16
CA LYS A 279 -20.27 6.18 -10.99
C LYS A 279 -20.83 7.35 -10.19
N GLU A 280 -20.98 7.18 -8.89
CA GLU A 280 -21.51 8.20 -7.98
C GLU A 280 -20.51 9.35 -7.86
N GLU A 281 -21.01 10.53 -7.51
CA GLU A 281 -20.19 11.73 -7.31
C GLU A 281 -19.11 11.49 -6.24
N GLY A 282 -17.92 12.04 -6.49
CA GLY A 282 -16.76 11.95 -5.59
C GLY A 282 -15.84 10.75 -5.84
N TYR A 283 -16.26 9.76 -6.65
CA TYR A 283 -15.34 8.68 -7.05
C TYR A 283 -14.34 9.16 -8.09
N GLY A 284 -13.09 8.71 -7.96
CA GLY A 284 -12.05 8.91 -8.95
C GLY A 284 -12.36 8.20 -10.26
N ILE A 285 -11.67 8.60 -11.31
CA ILE A 285 -11.68 7.92 -12.62
C ILE A 285 -10.39 7.12 -12.80
N PRO A 286 -10.39 6.00 -13.54
CA PRO A 286 -9.18 5.22 -13.78
C PRO A 286 -8.03 6.06 -14.36
N ILE A 287 -6.81 5.75 -13.95
CA ILE A 287 -5.60 6.27 -14.58
C ILE A 287 -5.43 5.58 -15.93
N SER A 288 -5.28 6.33 -17.02
CA SER A 288 -5.04 5.72 -18.34
C SER A 288 -3.79 4.86 -18.34
N LEU A 289 -3.94 3.57 -18.58
CA LEU A 289 -2.87 2.57 -18.59
C LEU A 289 -2.26 2.32 -19.99
N ASN A 290 -2.79 2.97 -21.03
CA ASN A 290 -2.35 2.87 -22.41
C ASN A 290 -1.26 3.88 -22.74
#